data_b4e5c132bd2334e0b68d24e1127d1375
#
_entry.id   b4e5c132bd2334e0b68d24e1127d1375
#
_cell.length_a   1.000
_cell.length_b   1.000
_cell.length_c   1.000
_cell.angle_alpha   90.00
_cell.angle_beta   90.00
_cell.angle_gamma   90.00
#
_symmetry.space_group_name_H-M   'P 1'
#
loop_
_entity.id
_entity.type
_entity.pdbx_description
1 polymer ?
#
loop_
_entity_poly.entity_id
_entity_poly.type
_entity_poly.pdbx_seq_one_letter_code
_entity_poly.pdbx_strand_id
1 'polypeptide(L)'
;MHVSYSQVSAYLRCPFAHYLSYKEKLTPKKPARPLFFGTDFHKLLELRGNKPAIKSAMKQMKETYYDMPAMFQSELGETYIEDLKTIFTDYCKVYKDNPIPDVTEQKFEITLGKYKGEPVYFVGVIDGLYKQDGIVVEEHKTFTRKPDMNTLVMNVQKCLYAKAVQKIYGSLPDSVMWDYIKSTPAKEPVWLEKTKRLSTAKSEYITPYSWLRACKRHGITDENTLNLCAIYTSNVQNYFFRYTLDYVPEMVDKVWEDFVNVTKEILKNGDSNKTMNITRDCAWCSFQPICYTMCTGGDVKYTIEKDFQQKPERENKEAIRV
;
A
#
# COMPACT_ATOMS: atom_id res chain seq x y z
N MET A 1 -4.12 -15.56 19.91
CA MET A 1 -3.02 -14.63 19.52
C MET A 1 -3.03 -14.44 18.03
N HIS A 2 -2.77 -13.19 17.54
CA HIS A 2 -2.81 -12.87 16.10
C HIS A 2 -1.40 -12.54 15.58
N VAL A 3 -1.06 -13.09 14.43
CA VAL A 3 0.23 -12.85 13.75
C VAL A 3 -0.06 -12.50 12.28
N SER A 4 0.53 -11.43 11.79
CA SER A 4 0.38 -10.99 10.39
C SER A 4 1.69 -11.18 9.61
N TYR A 5 1.58 -11.17 8.27
CA TYR A 5 2.77 -11.13 7.41
C TYR A 5 3.70 -9.96 7.77
N SER A 6 3.14 -8.76 7.97
CA SER A 6 3.94 -7.57 8.33
C SER A 6 4.70 -7.74 9.64
N GLN A 7 4.13 -8.46 10.61
CA GLN A 7 4.77 -8.77 11.88
C GLN A 7 5.96 -9.71 11.70
N VAL A 8 5.77 -10.81 10.96
CA VAL A 8 6.85 -11.77 10.66
C VAL A 8 7.95 -11.12 9.84
N SER A 9 7.60 -10.35 8.83
CA SER A 9 8.56 -9.58 8.00
C SER A 9 9.36 -8.58 8.85
N ALA A 10 8.72 -7.89 9.79
CA ALA A 10 9.41 -6.97 10.70
C ALA A 10 10.41 -7.71 11.61
N TYR A 11 10.04 -8.88 12.13
CA TYR A 11 10.91 -9.70 12.99
C TYR A 11 12.14 -10.20 12.22
N LEU A 12 11.94 -10.76 11.02
CA LEU A 12 13.04 -11.24 10.18
C LEU A 12 14.00 -10.12 9.77
N ARG A 13 13.47 -8.93 9.49
CA ARG A 13 14.30 -7.76 9.16
C ARG A 13 15.09 -7.27 10.36
N CYS A 14 14.45 -7.09 11.51
CA CYS A 14 15.06 -6.59 12.73
C CYS A 14 14.21 -6.94 13.97
N PRO A 15 14.63 -7.87 14.84
CA PRO A 15 13.90 -8.22 16.05
C PRO A 15 13.61 -7.03 16.96
N PHE A 16 14.56 -6.07 17.07
CA PHE A 16 14.33 -4.87 17.88
C PHE A 16 13.23 -3.96 17.31
N ALA A 17 13.20 -3.77 15.98
CA ALA A 17 12.12 -3.01 15.34
C ALA A 17 10.76 -3.71 15.50
N HIS A 18 10.74 -5.04 15.44
CA HIS A 18 9.55 -5.83 15.76
C HIS A 18 9.12 -5.60 17.22
N TYR A 19 10.05 -5.69 18.18
CA TYR A 19 9.77 -5.44 19.59
C TYR A 19 9.12 -4.07 19.81
N LEU A 20 9.73 -3.00 19.31
CA LEU A 20 9.17 -1.63 19.42
C LEU A 20 7.79 -1.51 18.78
N SER A 21 7.58 -2.12 17.62
CA SER A 21 6.34 -1.99 16.83
C SER A 21 5.18 -2.83 17.36
N TYR A 22 5.43 -4.04 17.85
CA TYR A 22 4.40 -5.03 18.16
C TYR A 22 4.26 -5.35 19.65
N LYS A 23 5.30 -5.11 20.45
CA LYS A 23 5.25 -5.29 21.92
C LYS A 23 5.07 -3.97 22.63
N GLU A 24 5.93 -3.00 22.36
CA GLU A 24 5.78 -1.62 22.87
C GLU A 24 4.67 -0.86 22.16
N LYS A 25 4.13 -1.38 21.05
CA LYS A 25 3.06 -0.78 20.23
C LYS A 25 3.36 0.65 19.81
N LEU A 26 4.63 0.97 19.57
CA LEU A 26 5.05 2.31 19.15
C LEU A 26 4.82 2.54 17.64
N THR A 27 4.45 3.76 17.31
CA THR A 27 4.40 4.28 15.95
C THR A 27 4.89 5.72 15.92
N PRO A 28 5.57 6.18 14.85
CA PRO A 28 5.92 7.59 14.73
C PRO A 28 4.69 8.51 14.82
N LYS A 29 4.84 9.67 15.45
CA LYS A 29 3.82 10.72 15.46
C LYS A 29 3.65 11.36 14.09
N LYS A 30 4.79 11.52 13.37
CA LYS A 30 4.78 12.10 12.02
C LYS A 30 4.23 11.11 11.00
N PRO A 31 3.26 11.51 10.16
CA PRO A 31 2.76 10.67 9.09
C PRO A 31 3.83 10.49 8.01
N ALA A 32 4.04 9.25 7.57
CA ALA A 32 4.84 8.99 6.37
C ALA A 32 3.94 9.07 5.13
N ARG A 33 4.16 10.06 4.24
CA ARG A 33 3.32 10.28 3.04
C ARG A 33 3.03 9.00 2.25
N PRO A 34 4.01 8.10 1.96
CA PRO A 34 3.72 6.88 1.21
C PRO A 34 2.72 5.95 1.91
N LEU A 35 2.81 5.80 3.22
CA LEU A 35 1.89 4.95 3.99
C LEU A 35 0.50 5.57 4.08
N PHE A 36 0.44 6.88 4.32
CA PHE A 36 -0.81 7.62 4.41
C PHE A 36 -1.55 7.59 3.08
N PHE A 37 -0.83 7.89 1.98
CA PHE A 37 -1.38 7.80 0.62
C PHE A 37 -1.86 6.39 0.29
N GLY A 38 -1.09 5.36 0.63
CA GLY A 38 -1.49 3.97 0.41
C GLY A 38 -2.80 3.64 1.11
N THR A 39 -2.93 4.00 2.39
CA THR A 39 -4.16 3.76 3.18
C THR A 39 -5.37 4.46 2.56
N ASP A 40 -5.25 5.74 2.23
CA ASP A 40 -6.35 6.50 1.63
C ASP A 40 -6.72 5.97 0.24
N PHE A 41 -5.73 5.60 -0.57
CA PHE A 41 -5.98 5.08 -1.91
C PHE A 41 -6.67 3.71 -1.87
N HIS A 42 -6.24 2.78 -0.99
CA HIS A 42 -6.92 1.49 -0.78
C HIS A 42 -8.38 1.70 -0.36
N LYS A 43 -8.64 2.67 0.53
CA LYS A 43 -10.01 2.99 0.92
C LYS A 43 -10.88 3.45 -0.24
N LEU A 44 -10.33 4.21 -1.18
CA LEU A 44 -11.05 4.64 -2.39
C LEU A 44 -11.27 3.47 -3.35
N LEU A 45 -10.31 2.53 -3.45
CA LEU A 45 -10.43 1.31 -4.27
C LEU A 45 -11.51 0.36 -3.71
N GLU A 46 -11.56 0.18 -2.38
CA GLU A 46 -12.63 -0.59 -1.71
C GLU A 46 -14.03 -0.06 -2.09
N LEU A 47 -14.15 1.25 -2.25
CA LEU A 47 -15.41 1.92 -2.58
C LEU A 47 -15.64 2.07 -4.09
N ARG A 48 -14.77 1.52 -4.94
CA ARG A 48 -14.89 1.63 -6.40
C ARG A 48 -16.27 1.12 -6.87
N GLY A 49 -16.93 1.90 -7.72
CA GLY A 49 -18.30 1.62 -8.17
C GLY A 49 -19.39 2.35 -7.35
N ASN A 50 -19.10 2.75 -6.12
CA ASN A 50 -20.05 3.47 -5.25
C ASN A 50 -19.72 4.97 -5.18
N LYS A 51 -20.16 5.75 -6.18
CA LYS A 51 -19.87 7.20 -6.28
C LYS A 51 -20.24 8.01 -5.02
N PRO A 52 -21.42 7.82 -4.37
CA PRO A 52 -21.75 8.51 -3.12
C PRO A 52 -20.76 8.22 -1.99
N ALA A 53 -20.38 6.93 -1.80
CA ALA A 53 -19.43 6.53 -0.77
C ALA A 53 -18.04 7.12 -1.02
N ILE A 54 -17.54 7.11 -2.27
CA ILE A 54 -16.28 7.75 -2.67
C ILE A 54 -16.30 9.24 -2.33
N LYS A 55 -17.40 9.96 -2.67
CA LYS A 55 -17.53 11.39 -2.35
C LYS A 55 -17.47 11.65 -0.85
N SER A 56 -18.14 10.82 -0.05
CA SER A 56 -18.11 10.90 1.42
C SER A 56 -16.72 10.64 1.97
N ALA A 57 -16.05 9.56 1.50
CA ALA A 57 -14.68 9.23 1.93
C ALA A 57 -13.70 10.35 1.58
N MET A 58 -13.74 10.89 0.37
CA MET A 58 -12.90 12.02 -0.04
C MET A 58 -13.13 13.28 0.81
N LYS A 59 -14.39 13.54 1.21
CA LYS A 59 -14.71 14.65 2.12
C LYS A 59 -14.06 14.42 3.49
N GLN A 60 -14.21 13.23 4.04
CA GLN A 60 -13.61 12.86 5.34
C GLN A 60 -12.07 12.93 5.30
N MET A 61 -11.42 12.42 4.23
CA MET A 61 -9.96 12.51 4.05
C MET A 61 -9.50 13.96 4.00
N LYS A 62 -10.26 14.83 3.32
CA LYS A 62 -9.99 16.26 3.27
C LYS A 62 -10.11 16.91 4.66
N GLU A 63 -11.17 16.63 5.40
CA GLU A 63 -11.36 17.12 6.77
C GLU A 63 -10.21 16.65 7.67
N THR A 64 -9.92 15.35 7.67
CA THR A 64 -8.79 14.77 8.42
C THR A 64 -7.46 15.46 8.11
N TYR A 65 -7.17 15.74 6.83
CA TYR A 65 -5.94 16.41 6.43
C TYR A 65 -5.86 17.86 6.97
N TYR A 66 -6.95 18.63 6.86
CA TYR A 66 -6.94 20.03 7.32
C TYR A 66 -7.01 20.18 8.84
N ASP A 67 -7.51 19.16 9.54
CA ASP A 67 -7.52 19.13 11.02
C ASP A 67 -6.16 18.72 11.61
N MET A 68 -5.21 18.25 10.77
CA MET A 68 -3.86 17.92 11.22
C MET A 68 -3.07 19.18 11.58
N PRO A 69 -2.10 19.06 12.52
CA PRO A 69 -1.10 20.11 12.74
C PRO A 69 -0.39 20.51 11.44
N ALA A 70 -0.12 21.80 11.24
CA ALA A 70 0.51 22.33 10.02
C ALA A 70 1.82 21.61 9.65
N MET A 71 2.62 21.20 10.66
CA MET A 71 3.82 20.42 10.47
C MET A 71 3.52 19.06 9.78
N PHE A 72 2.42 18.39 10.12
CA PHE A 72 2.04 17.12 9.51
C PHE A 72 1.47 17.31 8.11
N GLN A 73 0.72 18.39 7.87
CA GLN A 73 0.28 18.78 6.53
C GLN A 73 1.49 19.03 5.62
N SER A 74 2.53 19.71 6.10
CA SER A 74 3.78 19.92 5.35
C SER A 74 4.50 18.62 5.00
N GLU A 75 4.55 17.63 5.89
CA GLU A 75 5.14 16.30 5.61
C GLU A 75 4.34 15.52 4.54
N LEU A 76 3.02 15.64 4.52
CA LEU A 76 2.17 15.05 3.48
C LEU A 76 2.23 15.82 2.16
N GLY A 77 2.53 17.12 2.22
CA GLY A 77 2.58 18.05 1.09
C GLY A 77 1.26 18.81 0.88
N GLU A 78 1.36 20.10 0.54
CA GLU A 78 0.24 21.02 0.38
C GLU A 78 -0.81 20.56 -0.64
N THR A 79 -0.37 19.82 -1.66
CA THR A 79 -1.22 19.32 -2.75
C THR A 79 -1.79 17.92 -2.48
N TYR A 80 -1.59 17.36 -1.28
CA TYR A 80 -1.90 15.95 -0.98
C TYR A 80 -3.31 15.53 -1.42
N ILE A 81 -4.34 16.27 -1.03
CA ILE A 81 -5.75 15.96 -1.34
C ILE A 81 -6.04 16.06 -2.84
N GLU A 82 -5.49 17.08 -3.50
CA GLU A 82 -5.67 17.25 -4.96
C GLU A 82 -4.89 16.17 -5.75
N ASP A 83 -3.71 15.78 -5.27
CA ASP A 83 -2.95 14.67 -5.85
C ASP A 83 -3.73 13.37 -5.74
N LEU A 84 -4.22 13.03 -4.54
CA LEU A 84 -5.02 11.84 -4.29
C LEU A 84 -6.25 11.77 -5.21
N LYS A 85 -7.01 12.86 -5.27
CA LYS A 85 -8.20 12.99 -6.13
C LYS A 85 -7.85 12.85 -7.62
N THR A 86 -6.77 13.50 -8.06
CA THR A 86 -6.33 13.47 -9.45
C THR A 86 -5.92 12.07 -9.86
N ILE A 87 -5.08 11.40 -9.05
CA ILE A 87 -4.60 10.03 -9.32
C ILE A 87 -5.76 9.05 -9.33
N PHE A 88 -6.68 9.14 -8.35
CA PHE A 88 -7.85 8.26 -8.31
C PHE A 88 -8.80 8.47 -9.50
N THR A 89 -8.99 9.73 -9.91
CA THR A 89 -9.81 10.04 -11.08
C THR A 89 -9.19 9.48 -12.37
N ASP A 90 -7.87 9.60 -12.54
CA ASP A 90 -7.17 9.07 -13.70
C ASP A 90 -7.16 7.53 -13.68
N TYR A 91 -6.96 6.90 -12.52
CA TYR A 91 -7.07 5.45 -12.33
C TYR A 91 -8.44 4.92 -12.77
N CYS A 92 -9.52 5.56 -12.33
CA CYS A 92 -10.88 5.17 -12.71
C CYS A 92 -11.15 5.30 -14.23
N LYS A 93 -10.48 6.23 -14.91
CA LYS A 93 -10.57 6.37 -16.38
C LYS A 93 -9.77 5.28 -17.10
N VAL A 94 -8.57 4.97 -16.60
CA VAL A 94 -7.72 3.91 -17.17
C VAL A 94 -8.43 2.55 -17.11
N TYR A 95 -9.05 2.24 -15.98
CA TYR A 95 -9.68 0.95 -15.71
C TYR A 95 -11.21 1.01 -15.74
N LYS A 96 -11.81 1.92 -16.52
CA LYS A 96 -13.27 2.13 -16.58
C LYS A 96 -14.05 0.90 -17.04
N ASP A 97 -13.45 0.11 -17.93
CA ASP A 97 -14.06 -1.08 -18.53
C ASP A 97 -13.64 -2.39 -17.82
N ASN A 98 -12.82 -2.30 -16.77
CA ASN A 98 -12.40 -3.48 -16.01
C ASN A 98 -13.45 -3.82 -14.95
N PRO A 99 -13.71 -5.10 -14.72
CA PRO A 99 -14.62 -5.53 -13.67
C PRO A 99 -14.16 -5.03 -12.30
N ILE A 100 -15.11 -4.91 -11.39
CA ILE A 100 -14.85 -4.69 -9.96
C ILE A 100 -14.70 -6.08 -9.33
N PRO A 101 -13.76 -6.28 -8.38
CA PRO A 101 -13.65 -7.55 -7.66
C PRO A 101 -14.98 -7.99 -7.04
N ASP A 102 -15.25 -9.29 -7.07
CA ASP A 102 -16.45 -9.88 -6.43
C ASP A 102 -16.41 -9.70 -4.89
N VAL A 103 -15.18 -9.65 -4.33
CA VAL A 103 -14.94 -9.41 -2.91
C VAL A 103 -13.82 -8.37 -2.77
N THR A 104 -14.01 -7.39 -1.89
CA THR A 104 -12.99 -6.38 -1.56
C THR A 104 -12.72 -6.36 -0.06
N GLU A 105 -11.45 -6.05 0.32
CA GLU A 105 -10.99 -5.90 1.72
C GLU A 105 -11.41 -7.08 2.62
N GLN A 106 -11.25 -8.31 2.10
CA GLN A 106 -11.65 -9.50 2.84
C GLN A 106 -10.66 -9.80 3.97
N LYS A 107 -11.10 -9.60 5.21
CA LYS A 107 -10.34 -9.99 6.40
C LYS A 107 -10.45 -11.49 6.65
N PHE A 108 -9.34 -12.06 7.10
CA PHE A 108 -9.27 -13.47 7.45
C PHE A 108 -8.50 -13.74 8.74
N GLU A 109 -8.84 -14.84 9.40
CA GLU A 109 -8.15 -15.43 10.53
C GLU A 109 -7.98 -16.93 10.27
N ILE A 110 -6.76 -17.36 9.94
CA ILE A 110 -6.43 -18.77 9.66
C ILE A 110 -5.75 -19.38 10.88
N THR A 111 -6.28 -20.48 11.38
CA THR A 111 -5.71 -21.19 12.53
C THR A 111 -4.33 -21.75 12.21
N LEU A 112 -3.31 -21.36 12.99
CA LEU A 112 -1.95 -21.88 12.91
C LEU A 112 -1.66 -22.99 13.95
N GLY A 113 -2.55 -23.16 14.92
CA GLY A 113 -2.40 -24.09 16.04
C GLY A 113 -2.54 -23.42 17.40
N LYS A 114 -1.90 -23.97 18.42
CA LYS A 114 -1.94 -23.43 19.79
C LYS A 114 -0.53 -23.15 20.32
N TYR A 115 -0.41 -22.11 21.13
CA TYR A 115 0.79 -21.82 21.91
C TYR A 115 0.40 -21.53 23.37
N LYS A 116 0.98 -22.28 24.31
CA LYS A 116 0.64 -22.24 25.75
C LYS A 116 -0.87 -22.35 26.03
N GLY A 117 -1.55 -23.24 25.25
CA GLY A 117 -3.00 -23.47 25.38
C GLY A 117 -3.87 -22.51 24.56
N GLU A 118 -3.38 -21.35 24.18
CA GLU A 118 -4.13 -20.32 23.43
C GLU A 118 -4.02 -20.51 21.91
N PRO A 119 -5.14 -20.31 21.17
CA PRO A 119 -5.11 -20.40 19.71
C PRO A 119 -4.27 -19.28 19.09
N VAL A 120 -3.57 -19.61 18.00
CA VAL A 120 -2.75 -18.69 17.21
C VAL A 120 -3.36 -18.61 15.81
N TYR A 121 -3.56 -17.39 15.32
CA TYR A 121 -4.15 -17.12 14.02
C TYR A 121 -3.20 -16.31 13.15
N PHE A 122 -3.08 -16.71 11.88
CA PHE A 122 -2.58 -15.84 10.84
C PHE A 122 -3.70 -14.90 10.40
N VAL A 123 -3.45 -13.59 10.45
CA VAL A 123 -4.44 -12.57 10.11
C VAL A 123 -3.94 -11.71 8.96
N GLY A 124 -4.86 -11.32 8.10
CA GLY A 124 -4.58 -10.43 6.99
C GLY A 124 -5.85 -9.90 6.35
N VAL A 125 -5.66 -9.10 5.31
CA VAL A 125 -6.73 -8.55 4.47
C VAL A 125 -6.33 -8.80 3.02
N ILE A 126 -7.21 -9.37 2.23
CA ILE A 126 -7.07 -9.54 0.79
C ILE A 126 -7.75 -8.34 0.14
N ASP A 127 -7.01 -7.57 -0.66
CA ASP A 127 -7.51 -6.34 -1.26
C ASP A 127 -8.69 -6.59 -2.21
N GLY A 128 -8.57 -7.63 -3.06
CA GLY A 128 -9.65 -8.02 -3.97
C GLY A 128 -9.58 -9.48 -4.42
N LEU A 129 -10.75 -10.04 -4.76
CA LEU A 129 -10.88 -11.37 -5.37
C LEU A 129 -11.86 -11.32 -6.54
N TYR A 130 -11.44 -11.87 -7.67
CA TYR A 130 -12.29 -12.19 -8.81
C TYR A 130 -12.56 -13.70 -8.81
N LYS A 131 -13.83 -14.12 -9.08
CA LYS A 131 -14.26 -15.52 -8.96
C LYS A 131 -14.99 -16.05 -10.20
N GLN A 132 -15.01 -15.32 -11.31
CA GLN A 132 -15.84 -15.68 -12.47
C GLN A 132 -15.32 -16.91 -13.21
N ASP A 133 -14.01 -16.97 -13.51
CA ASP A 133 -13.37 -18.06 -14.25
C ASP A 133 -12.17 -18.64 -13.48
N GLY A 134 -12.39 -18.99 -12.22
CA GLY A 134 -11.33 -19.33 -11.26
C GLY A 134 -11.17 -18.23 -10.20
N ILE A 135 -10.12 -18.33 -9.39
CA ILE A 135 -9.87 -17.32 -8.33
C ILE A 135 -8.61 -16.53 -8.68
N VAL A 136 -8.77 -15.22 -8.88
CA VAL A 136 -7.65 -14.27 -9.04
C VAL A 136 -7.60 -13.35 -7.83
N VAL A 137 -6.44 -13.31 -7.15
CA VAL A 137 -6.20 -12.36 -6.05
C VAL A 137 -5.76 -11.03 -6.64
N GLU A 138 -6.43 -9.93 -6.32
CA GLU A 138 -5.96 -8.58 -6.62
C GLU A 138 -5.23 -8.02 -5.41
N GLU A 139 -4.03 -7.48 -5.64
CA GLU A 139 -3.19 -6.86 -4.61
C GLU A 139 -2.76 -5.47 -5.10
N HIS A 140 -3.20 -4.42 -4.42
CA HIS A 140 -2.87 -3.05 -4.76
C HIS A 140 -1.55 -2.60 -4.13
N LYS A 141 -0.71 -1.92 -4.90
CA LYS A 141 0.54 -1.34 -4.40
C LYS A 141 0.74 0.07 -4.91
N THR A 142 0.92 1.00 -3.99
CA THR A 142 1.36 2.35 -4.34
C THR A 142 2.88 2.41 -4.43
N PHE A 143 3.42 3.18 -5.38
CA PHE A 143 4.86 3.32 -5.57
C PHE A 143 5.27 4.77 -5.92
N THR A 144 6.49 5.13 -5.57
CA THR A 144 7.16 6.36 -6.03
C THR A 144 8.13 6.06 -7.16
N ARG A 145 8.86 4.94 -7.05
CA ARG A 145 9.77 4.40 -8.08
C ARG A 145 9.25 3.05 -8.52
N LYS A 146 9.24 2.80 -9.83
CA LYS A 146 8.78 1.52 -10.40
C LYS A 146 9.54 0.37 -9.74
N PRO A 147 8.84 -0.64 -9.19
CA PRO A 147 9.47 -1.78 -8.55
C PRO A 147 10.20 -2.65 -9.58
N ASP A 148 11.20 -3.40 -9.11
CA ASP A 148 11.78 -4.48 -9.89
C ASP A 148 10.79 -5.66 -9.90
N MET A 149 10.25 -5.96 -11.07
CA MET A 149 9.24 -7.01 -11.25
C MET A 149 9.78 -8.41 -10.92
N ASN A 150 11.11 -8.62 -11.02
CA ASN A 150 11.72 -9.91 -10.66
C ASN A 150 11.54 -10.23 -9.16
N THR A 151 11.41 -9.21 -8.31
CA THR A 151 11.18 -9.43 -6.88
C THR A 151 9.79 -10.00 -6.56
N LEU A 152 8.83 -9.88 -7.48
CA LEU A 152 7.47 -10.36 -7.29
C LEU A 152 7.35 -11.88 -7.37
N VAL A 153 8.22 -12.53 -8.13
CA VAL A 153 8.24 -14.00 -8.26
C VAL A 153 8.40 -14.65 -6.88
N MET A 154 9.32 -14.13 -6.05
CA MET A 154 9.62 -14.62 -4.70
C MET A 154 8.87 -13.87 -3.59
N ASN A 155 7.75 -13.22 -3.90
CA ASN A 155 7.03 -12.44 -2.92
C ASN A 155 6.32 -13.33 -1.89
N VAL A 156 6.70 -13.19 -0.62
CA VAL A 156 6.19 -13.99 0.51
C VAL A 156 4.70 -13.70 0.76
N GLN A 157 4.27 -12.43 0.72
CA GLN A 157 2.87 -12.04 0.95
C GLN A 157 1.94 -12.73 -0.05
N LYS A 158 2.35 -12.78 -1.34
CA LYS A 158 1.63 -13.48 -2.40
C LYS A 158 1.31 -14.93 -2.00
N CYS A 159 2.34 -15.69 -1.61
CA CYS A 159 2.18 -17.09 -1.25
C CYS A 159 1.32 -17.30 0.01
N LEU A 160 1.48 -16.44 1.01
CA LEU A 160 0.68 -16.49 2.24
C LEU A 160 -0.79 -16.20 1.98
N TYR A 161 -1.09 -15.26 1.10
CA TYR A 161 -2.47 -14.93 0.73
C TYR A 161 -3.09 -16.02 -0.16
N ALA A 162 -2.31 -16.64 -1.05
CA ALA A 162 -2.76 -17.84 -1.76
C ALA A 162 -3.14 -18.97 -0.80
N LYS A 163 -2.32 -19.19 0.25
CA LYS A 163 -2.63 -20.20 1.28
C LYS A 163 -3.87 -19.84 2.07
N ALA A 164 -4.11 -18.56 2.37
CA ALA A 164 -5.32 -18.09 3.03
C ALA A 164 -6.55 -18.35 2.13
N VAL A 165 -6.49 -18.01 0.85
CA VAL A 165 -7.55 -18.30 -0.13
C VAL A 165 -7.81 -19.81 -0.20
N GLN A 166 -6.78 -20.63 -0.29
CA GLN A 166 -6.93 -22.09 -0.29
C GLN A 166 -7.66 -22.60 0.96
N LYS A 167 -7.34 -22.05 2.14
CA LYS A 167 -8.00 -22.43 3.39
C LYS A 167 -9.48 -22.00 3.43
N ILE A 168 -9.82 -20.85 2.86
CA ILE A 168 -11.17 -20.29 2.88
C ILE A 168 -12.05 -20.94 1.80
N TYR A 169 -11.53 -21.13 0.59
CA TYR A 169 -12.31 -21.54 -0.58
C TYR A 169 -12.06 -22.98 -1.05
N GLY A 170 -11.11 -23.69 -0.44
CA GLY A 170 -10.83 -25.11 -0.72
C GLY A 170 -9.82 -25.37 -1.85
N SER A 171 -9.48 -24.37 -2.66
CA SER A 171 -8.50 -24.46 -3.74
C SER A 171 -7.52 -23.31 -3.72
N LEU A 172 -6.31 -23.52 -4.23
CA LEU A 172 -5.38 -22.42 -4.50
C LEU A 172 -6.02 -21.48 -5.55
N PRO A 173 -5.79 -20.17 -5.45
CA PRO A 173 -6.12 -19.27 -6.55
C PRO A 173 -5.24 -19.55 -7.76
N ASP A 174 -5.73 -19.21 -8.95
CA ASP A 174 -5.00 -19.42 -10.21
C ASP A 174 -3.81 -18.46 -10.32
N SER A 175 -4.06 -17.19 -10.03
CA SER A 175 -3.03 -16.16 -10.15
C SER A 175 -3.22 -15.01 -9.16
N VAL A 176 -2.17 -14.19 -9.02
CA VAL A 176 -2.23 -12.87 -8.39
C VAL A 176 -2.08 -11.80 -9.45
N MET A 177 -2.96 -10.82 -9.42
CA MET A 177 -2.85 -9.58 -10.18
C MET A 177 -2.35 -8.47 -9.28
N TRP A 178 -1.10 -8.06 -9.49
CA TRP A 178 -0.53 -6.87 -8.88
C TRP A 178 -1.02 -5.63 -9.60
N ASP A 179 -1.68 -4.73 -8.90
CA ASP A 179 -2.18 -3.47 -9.43
C ASP A 179 -1.35 -2.31 -8.83
N TYR A 180 -0.48 -1.74 -9.66
CA TYR A 180 0.49 -0.73 -9.25
C TYR A 180 0.02 0.67 -9.58
N ILE A 181 0.02 1.53 -8.58
CA ILE A 181 -0.43 2.92 -8.65
C ILE A 181 0.69 3.87 -8.21
N LYS A 182 1.11 4.76 -9.10
CA LYS A 182 2.10 5.79 -8.75
C LYS A 182 1.49 6.83 -7.81
N SER A 183 2.17 7.10 -6.69
CA SER A 183 1.71 8.02 -5.64
C SER A 183 1.94 9.52 -5.95
N THR A 184 2.33 9.83 -7.21
CA THR A 184 2.46 11.19 -7.70
C THR A 184 1.67 11.36 -8.99
N PRO A 185 0.91 12.46 -9.18
CA PRO A 185 0.11 12.67 -10.39
C PRO A 185 0.99 12.90 -11.63
N ALA A 186 0.43 12.60 -12.78
CA ALA A 186 1.06 12.93 -14.07
C ALA A 186 1.17 14.44 -14.22
N LYS A 187 2.32 14.89 -14.71
CA LYS A 187 2.56 16.32 -14.99
C LYS A 187 1.69 16.80 -16.15
N GLU A 188 1.26 18.03 -16.06
CA GLU A 188 0.61 18.68 -17.19
C GLU A 188 1.66 19.27 -18.14
N PRO A 189 1.33 19.39 -19.46
CA PRO A 189 2.20 20.05 -20.40
C PRO A 189 2.33 21.54 -20.06
N VAL A 190 3.49 22.11 -20.37
CA VAL A 190 3.78 23.52 -20.10
C VAL A 190 2.95 24.41 -21.03
N TRP A 191 2.31 25.42 -20.48
CA TRP A 191 1.68 26.46 -21.24
C TRP A 191 2.70 27.45 -21.80
N LEU A 192 2.69 27.67 -23.10
CA LEU A 192 3.61 28.58 -23.82
C LEU A 192 2.96 29.94 -23.98
N GLU A 193 3.32 30.89 -23.12
CA GLU A 193 2.71 32.24 -23.10
C GLU A 193 2.80 33.00 -24.42
N LYS A 194 3.93 32.86 -25.14
CA LYS A 194 4.16 33.57 -26.43
C LYS A 194 3.22 33.08 -27.53
N THR A 195 2.96 31.80 -27.59
CA THR A 195 2.18 31.17 -28.67
C THR A 195 0.77 30.78 -28.24
N LYS A 196 0.42 31.03 -26.97
CA LYS A 196 -0.90 30.71 -26.39
C LYS A 196 -1.33 29.26 -26.66
N ARG A 197 -0.40 28.31 -26.50
CA ARG A 197 -0.65 26.89 -26.73
C ARG A 197 0.09 26.01 -25.69
N LEU A 198 -0.35 24.78 -25.57
CA LEU A 198 0.37 23.76 -24.77
C LEU A 198 1.61 23.27 -25.51
N SER A 199 2.69 23.02 -24.77
CA SER A 199 3.90 22.42 -25.30
C SER A 199 3.63 20.98 -25.72
N THR A 200 4.02 20.63 -26.96
CA THR A 200 3.97 19.26 -27.49
C THR A 200 5.29 18.52 -27.32
N ALA A 201 6.22 19.04 -26.53
CA ALA A 201 7.48 18.39 -26.26
C ALA A 201 7.26 16.97 -25.69
N LYS A 202 8.01 16.01 -26.22
CA LYS A 202 7.96 14.63 -25.72
C LYS A 202 8.37 14.61 -24.25
N SER A 203 7.54 14.01 -23.40
CA SER A 203 7.78 13.86 -21.97
C SER A 203 7.13 12.58 -21.48
N GLU A 204 7.88 11.74 -20.77
CA GLU A 204 7.39 10.54 -20.13
C GLU A 204 6.46 10.82 -18.93
N TYR A 205 6.39 12.06 -18.47
CA TYR A 205 5.61 12.48 -17.30
C TYR A 205 4.21 12.98 -17.67
N ILE A 206 3.89 13.14 -18.95
CA ILE A 206 2.57 13.56 -19.43
C ILE A 206 1.78 12.33 -19.83
N THR A 207 0.49 12.28 -19.46
CA THR A 207 -0.46 11.24 -19.89
C THR A 207 -1.60 11.87 -20.69
N PRO A 208 -2.41 11.08 -21.43
CA PRO A 208 -3.62 11.62 -22.08
C PRO A 208 -4.51 12.41 -21.11
N TYR A 209 -4.63 11.92 -19.89
CA TYR A 209 -5.49 12.54 -18.87
C TYR A 209 -4.94 13.87 -18.36
N SER A 210 -3.63 13.98 -18.16
CA SER A 210 -3.01 15.25 -17.76
C SER A 210 -3.02 16.26 -18.90
N TRP A 211 -2.87 15.82 -20.14
CA TRP A 211 -3.05 16.67 -21.34
C TRP A 211 -4.44 17.27 -21.39
N LEU A 212 -5.47 16.43 -21.27
CA LEU A 212 -6.87 16.89 -21.31
C LEU A 212 -7.23 17.82 -20.14
N ARG A 213 -6.62 17.61 -18.95
CA ARG A 213 -6.77 18.54 -17.82
C ARG A 213 -6.19 19.91 -18.15
N ALA A 214 -5.00 19.95 -18.76
CA ALA A 214 -4.40 21.22 -19.19
C ALA A 214 -5.23 21.91 -20.26
N CYS A 215 -5.73 21.18 -21.26
CA CYS A 215 -6.64 21.72 -22.27
C CYS A 215 -7.86 22.40 -21.62
N LYS A 216 -8.51 21.68 -20.67
CA LYS A 216 -9.66 22.21 -19.95
C LYS A 216 -9.31 23.46 -19.13
N ARG A 217 -8.15 23.49 -18.48
CA ARG A 217 -7.68 24.64 -17.68
C ARG A 217 -7.48 25.89 -18.52
N HIS A 218 -7.01 25.73 -19.78
CA HIS A 218 -6.74 26.84 -20.70
C HIS A 218 -7.87 27.10 -21.71
N GLY A 219 -9.05 26.47 -21.51
CA GLY A 219 -10.22 26.68 -22.37
C GLY A 219 -10.05 26.19 -23.81
N ILE A 220 -9.15 25.21 -24.04
CA ILE A 220 -8.92 24.63 -25.36
C ILE A 220 -10.04 23.65 -25.69
N THR A 221 -10.74 23.90 -26.81
CA THR A 221 -11.87 23.08 -27.25
C THR A 221 -11.67 22.56 -28.68
N ASP A 222 -10.62 22.98 -29.39
CA ASP A 222 -10.36 22.49 -30.73
C ASP A 222 -9.95 21.00 -30.72
N GLU A 223 -10.60 20.25 -31.61
CA GLU A 223 -10.47 18.79 -31.65
C GLU A 223 -9.04 18.31 -31.98
N ASN A 224 -8.33 19.04 -32.84
CA ASN A 224 -6.96 18.68 -33.21
C ASN A 224 -6.02 18.73 -32.00
N THR A 225 -6.11 19.81 -31.20
CA THR A 225 -5.31 19.94 -29.97
C THR A 225 -5.73 18.91 -28.93
N LEU A 226 -7.04 18.63 -28.77
CA LEU A 226 -7.51 17.59 -27.84
C LEU A 226 -6.97 16.22 -28.24
N ASN A 227 -6.98 15.86 -29.51
CA ASN A 227 -6.52 14.56 -30.04
C ASN A 227 -5.00 14.36 -29.91
N LEU A 228 -4.20 15.40 -29.69
CA LEU A 228 -2.77 15.26 -29.40
C LEU A 228 -2.51 14.45 -28.10
N CYS A 229 -3.51 14.28 -27.23
CA CYS A 229 -3.39 13.40 -26.05
C CYS A 229 -2.96 11.97 -26.44
N ALA A 230 -3.30 11.49 -27.64
CA ALA A 230 -2.97 10.14 -28.10
C ALA A 230 -1.46 9.84 -28.13
N ILE A 231 -0.61 10.85 -28.36
CA ILE A 231 0.86 10.68 -28.36
C ILE A 231 1.44 10.28 -27.00
N TYR A 232 0.68 10.45 -25.93
CA TYR A 232 1.08 10.16 -24.55
C TYR A 232 0.45 8.86 -24.01
N THR A 233 -0.24 8.08 -24.83
CA THR A 233 -0.96 6.86 -24.37
C THR A 233 -0.02 5.86 -23.74
N SER A 234 1.18 5.64 -24.31
CA SER A 234 2.17 4.72 -23.76
C SER A 234 2.70 5.12 -22.37
N ASN A 235 2.56 6.39 -22.00
CA ASN A 235 3.04 6.88 -20.71
C ASN A 235 2.12 6.47 -19.54
N VAL A 236 0.90 6.03 -19.81
CA VAL A 236 -0.05 5.60 -18.76
C VAL A 236 0.56 4.50 -17.91
N GLN A 237 1.30 3.57 -18.52
CA GLN A 237 1.99 2.48 -17.81
C GLN A 237 3.12 2.92 -16.87
N ASN A 238 3.52 4.20 -16.89
CA ASN A 238 4.45 4.77 -15.92
C ASN A 238 3.76 5.18 -14.61
N TYR A 239 2.42 5.19 -14.62
CA TYR A 239 1.56 5.61 -13.50
C TYR A 239 0.66 4.49 -13.00
N PHE A 240 0.12 3.69 -13.92
CA PHE A 240 -0.81 2.61 -13.63
C PHE A 240 -0.44 1.42 -14.49
N PHE A 241 -0.16 0.29 -13.86
CA PHE A 241 0.08 -0.94 -14.60
C PHE A 241 -0.31 -2.15 -13.75
N ARG A 242 -0.71 -3.22 -14.43
CA ARG A 242 -1.05 -4.49 -13.82
C ARG A 242 -0.07 -5.55 -14.27
N TYR A 243 0.24 -6.46 -13.36
CA TYR A 243 1.13 -7.56 -13.61
C TYR A 243 0.59 -8.84 -12.97
N THR A 244 0.30 -9.85 -13.78
CA THR A 244 -0.27 -11.12 -13.30
C THR A 244 0.81 -12.19 -13.22
N LEU A 245 0.80 -12.95 -12.13
CA LEU A 245 1.68 -14.09 -11.90
C LEU A 245 0.86 -15.28 -11.42
N ASP A 246 1.12 -16.43 -12.02
CA ASP A 246 0.56 -17.70 -11.56
C ASP A 246 1.21 -18.13 -10.24
N TYR A 247 0.51 -18.97 -9.51
CA TYR A 247 1.05 -19.59 -8.31
C TYR A 247 1.75 -20.90 -8.62
N VAL A 248 2.83 -21.16 -7.89
CA VAL A 248 3.54 -22.44 -7.87
C VAL A 248 3.22 -23.11 -6.54
N PRO A 249 2.45 -24.22 -6.52
CA PRO A 249 1.97 -24.85 -5.29
C PRO A 249 3.07 -25.19 -4.31
N GLU A 250 4.20 -25.74 -4.77
CA GLU A 250 5.34 -26.12 -3.93
C GLU A 250 5.97 -24.90 -3.25
N MET A 251 6.02 -23.75 -3.93
CA MET A 251 6.49 -22.50 -3.37
C MET A 251 5.52 -21.96 -2.30
N VAL A 252 4.22 -22.05 -2.55
CA VAL A 252 3.20 -21.64 -1.59
C VAL A 252 3.31 -22.46 -0.30
N ASP A 253 3.46 -23.77 -0.41
CA ASP A 253 3.58 -24.66 0.74
C ASP A 253 4.89 -24.44 1.50
N LYS A 254 6.00 -24.25 0.80
CA LYS A 254 7.29 -23.97 1.43
C LYS A 254 7.28 -22.64 2.21
N VAL A 255 6.75 -21.59 1.58
CA VAL A 255 6.63 -20.26 2.23
C VAL A 255 5.69 -20.32 3.44
N TRP A 256 4.61 -21.10 3.35
CA TRP A 256 3.71 -21.31 4.48
C TRP A 256 4.40 -22.01 5.65
N GLU A 257 5.15 -23.07 5.39
CA GLU A 257 5.92 -23.78 6.42
C GLU A 257 6.90 -22.85 7.13
N ASP A 258 7.68 -22.08 6.36
CA ASP A 258 8.64 -21.12 6.90
C ASP A 258 7.96 -20.03 7.74
N PHE A 259 6.82 -19.51 7.28
CA PHE A 259 6.01 -18.55 8.05
C PHE A 259 5.54 -19.11 9.39
N VAL A 260 5.05 -20.36 9.41
CA VAL A 260 4.63 -21.04 10.64
C VAL A 260 5.81 -21.22 11.59
N ASN A 261 6.98 -21.59 11.09
CA ASN A 261 8.19 -21.79 11.90
C ASN A 261 8.68 -20.47 12.51
N VAL A 262 8.75 -19.39 11.72
CA VAL A 262 9.10 -18.06 12.25
C VAL A 262 8.05 -17.57 13.24
N THR A 263 6.77 -17.85 13.01
CA THR A 263 5.71 -17.52 13.97
C THR A 263 5.94 -18.20 15.33
N LYS A 264 6.32 -19.49 15.35
CA LYS A 264 6.66 -20.21 16.59
C LYS A 264 7.87 -19.57 17.28
N GLU A 265 8.87 -19.14 16.54
CA GLU A 265 10.04 -18.43 17.08
C GLU A 265 9.66 -17.10 17.71
N ILE A 266 8.84 -16.28 17.03
CA ILE A 266 8.31 -15.02 17.57
C ILE A 266 7.56 -15.25 18.87
N LEU A 267 6.70 -16.26 18.93
CA LEU A 267 5.92 -16.58 20.13
C LEU A 267 6.81 -17.03 21.31
N LYS A 268 7.91 -17.72 21.03
CA LYS A 268 8.87 -18.19 22.04
C LYS A 268 9.82 -17.08 22.50
N ASN A 269 10.37 -16.30 21.59
CA ASN A 269 11.50 -15.40 21.83
C ASN A 269 11.22 -13.93 21.55
N GLY A 270 10.09 -13.59 20.90
CA GLY A 270 9.85 -12.23 20.37
C GLY A 270 9.79 -11.12 21.43
N ASP A 271 9.50 -11.47 22.68
CA ASP A 271 9.47 -10.52 23.79
C ASP A 271 10.86 -10.25 24.38
N SER A 272 11.76 -11.22 24.27
CA SER A 272 13.12 -11.15 24.82
C SER A 272 14.17 -10.79 23.77
N ASN A 273 13.93 -11.10 22.50
CA ASN A 273 14.88 -10.80 21.43
C ASN A 273 14.81 -9.31 21.02
N LYS A 274 15.76 -8.54 21.53
CA LYS A 274 15.93 -7.10 21.23
C LYS A 274 17.18 -6.83 20.39
N THR A 275 17.62 -7.81 19.61
CA THR A 275 18.79 -7.67 18.74
C THR A 275 18.52 -6.65 17.63
N MET A 276 19.42 -5.69 17.50
CA MET A 276 19.40 -4.74 16.39
C MET A 276 20.16 -5.31 15.19
N ASN A 277 19.46 -5.49 14.07
CA ASN A 277 20.10 -5.81 12.79
C ASN A 277 20.48 -4.51 12.08
N ILE A 278 21.71 -4.04 12.28
CA ILE A 278 22.17 -2.79 11.65
C ILE A 278 22.55 -3.08 10.20
N THR A 279 21.72 -2.61 9.27
CA THR A 279 21.86 -2.78 7.82
C THR A 279 21.57 -1.46 7.10
N ARG A 280 21.74 -1.42 5.78
CA ARG A 280 21.34 -0.27 4.96
C ARG A 280 19.85 0.10 5.11
N ASP A 281 19.00 -0.86 5.50
CA ASP A 281 17.57 -0.62 5.69
C ASP A 281 17.26 0.27 6.89
N CYS A 282 18.24 0.46 7.80
CA CYS A 282 18.12 1.41 8.91
C CYS A 282 17.91 2.85 8.45
N ALA A 283 18.39 3.21 7.25
CA ALA A 283 18.17 4.54 6.66
C ALA A 283 16.68 4.87 6.40
N TRP A 284 15.84 3.84 6.29
CA TRP A 284 14.39 3.96 6.05
C TRP A 284 13.56 3.44 7.23
N CYS A 285 14.23 3.07 8.32
CA CYS A 285 13.56 2.52 9.49
C CYS A 285 12.96 3.64 10.36
N SER A 286 11.66 3.56 10.59
CA SER A 286 10.97 4.54 11.46
C SER A 286 11.52 4.58 12.89
N PHE A 287 12.16 3.52 13.37
CA PHE A 287 12.73 3.44 14.72
C PHE A 287 14.22 3.82 14.78
N GLN A 288 14.83 4.24 13.68
CA GLN A 288 16.23 4.67 13.64
C GLN A 288 16.56 5.72 14.72
N PRO A 289 15.73 6.73 15.01
CA PRO A 289 16.03 7.69 16.09
C PRO A 289 16.19 7.05 17.46
N ILE A 290 15.38 6.05 17.80
CA ILE A 290 15.50 5.30 19.07
C ILE A 290 16.82 4.53 19.12
N CYS A 291 17.14 3.78 18.04
CA CYS A 291 18.39 3.03 17.95
C CYS A 291 19.61 3.96 18.05
N TYR A 292 19.62 5.08 17.33
CA TYR A 292 20.70 6.06 17.36
C TYR A 292 20.90 6.64 18.77
N THR A 293 19.82 7.11 19.40
CA THR A 293 19.86 7.65 20.78
C THR A 293 20.43 6.62 21.75
N MET A 294 19.98 5.36 21.65
CA MET A 294 20.44 4.28 22.51
C MET A 294 21.94 3.98 22.33
N CYS A 295 22.42 3.93 21.07
CA CYS A 295 23.84 3.67 20.76
C CYS A 295 24.77 4.82 21.14
N THR A 296 24.25 6.06 21.21
CA THR A 296 25.04 7.24 21.59
C THR A 296 24.92 7.62 23.07
N GLY A 297 24.22 6.83 23.87
CA GLY A 297 24.05 7.09 25.31
C GLY A 297 23.09 8.26 25.62
N GLY A 298 22.24 8.65 24.67
CA GLY A 298 21.25 9.70 24.85
C GLY A 298 20.00 9.25 25.63
N ASP A 299 19.06 10.18 25.86
CA ASP A 299 17.80 9.91 26.54
C ASP A 299 16.77 9.28 25.59
N VAL A 300 16.68 7.94 25.65
CA VAL A 300 15.73 7.15 24.84
C VAL A 300 14.28 7.46 25.21
N LYS A 301 14.00 7.72 26.51
CA LYS A 301 12.64 8.03 26.95
C LYS A 301 12.16 9.35 26.34
N TYR A 302 12.99 10.37 26.37
CA TYR A 302 12.72 11.65 25.72
C TYR A 302 12.46 11.48 24.21
N THR A 303 13.30 10.68 23.53
CA THR A 303 13.12 10.41 22.07
C THR A 303 11.78 9.75 21.79
N ILE A 304 11.36 8.77 22.62
CA ILE A 304 10.06 8.10 22.47
C ILE A 304 8.93 9.10 22.71
N GLU A 305 8.96 9.85 23.81
CA GLU A 305 7.92 10.82 24.15
C GLU A 305 7.78 11.93 23.09
N LYS A 306 8.88 12.35 22.49
CA LYS A 306 8.91 13.39 21.47
C LYS A 306 8.37 12.91 20.13
N ASP A 307 8.89 11.81 19.61
CA ASP A 307 8.75 11.42 18.21
C ASP A 307 7.77 10.25 17.97
N PHE A 308 7.35 9.55 19.04
CA PHE A 308 6.51 8.36 18.94
C PHE A 308 5.24 8.48 19.80
N GLN A 309 4.28 7.64 19.47
CA GLN A 309 3.02 7.50 20.20
C GLN A 309 2.60 6.02 20.20
N GLN A 310 1.65 5.68 21.07
CA GLN A 310 1.02 4.35 21.06
C GLN A 310 0.20 4.18 19.78
N LYS A 311 0.29 3.00 19.16
CA LYS A 311 -0.58 2.65 18.04
C LYS A 311 -2.04 2.68 18.49
N PRO A 312 -2.93 3.28 17.70
CA PRO A 312 -4.36 3.17 17.96
C PRO A 312 -4.79 1.70 17.89
N GLU A 313 -5.76 1.33 18.71
CA GLU A 313 -6.39 0.02 18.62
C GLU A 313 -7.08 -0.10 17.26
N ARG A 314 -6.90 -1.25 16.60
CA ARG A 314 -7.57 -1.52 15.33
C ARG A 314 -9.01 -1.90 15.61
N GLU A 315 -9.95 -1.28 14.89
CA GLU A 315 -11.35 -1.70 14.93
C GLU A 315 -11.47 -3.15 14.46
N ASN A 316 -12.12 -3.97 15.28
CA ASN A 316 -12.49 -5.34 14.93
C ASN A 316 -13.69 -5.30 13.96
N LYS A 317 -13.41 -5.34 12.66
CA LYS A 317 -14.43 -5.68 11.66
C LYS A 317 -14.47 -7.22 11.54
N GLU A 318 -15.62 -7.77 11.19
CA GLU A 318 -15.81 -9.22 11.01
C GLU A 318 -14.76 -9.81 10.04
N ALA A 319 -14.10 -10.88 10.47
CA ALA A 319 -13.14 -11.64 9.69
C ALA A 319 -13.67 -13.06 9.44
N ILE A 320 -13.39 -13.63 8.26
CA ILE A 320 -13.64 -15.05 8.02
C ILE A 320 -12.62 -15.85 8.84
N ARG A 321 -13.13 -16.72 9.71
CA ARG A 321 -12.29 -17.59 10.55
C ARG A 321 -12.33 -19.03 10.06
N VAL A 322 -11.13 -19.61 9.80
CA VAL A 322 -10.95 -20.99 9.34
C VAL A 322 -9.88 -21.71 10.17
#